data_ebbe7d971b027b350a15a451a3b9fe79
#
_entry.id   ebbe7d971b027b350a15a451a3b9fe79
#
_cell.length_a   1.000
_cell.length_b   1.000
_cell.length_c   1.000
_cell.angle_alpha   90.00
_cell.angle_beta   90.00
_cell.angle_gamma   90.00
#
_symmetry.space_group_name_H-M   'P 1'
#
loop_
_entity.id
_entity.type
_entity.pdbx_description
1 polymer ?
#
loop_
_entity_poly.entity_id
_entity_poly.type
_entity_poly.pdbx_seq_one_letter_code
_entity_poly.pdbx_strand_id
1 'polypeptide(L)'
;IIFFYKNIIIYDRHTNNIAVIYNEKTQRYSLSPLFDQGLCIFADISVDYPLELSYEACLEKIESKPFSMDFDIQLEAAEELYGTQIDFNFNIEDVNAILDSVAGIYSEEICNRIRELLRYQIRKYSYLIKK
;
A
#
# COMPACT_ATOMS: atom_id res chain seq x y z
N ILE A 1 -8.04 8.38 -4.78
CA ILE A 1 -8.36 7.08 -4.14
C ILE A 1 -7.32 6.04 -4.52
N ILE A 2 -6.99 5.89 -5.77
CA ILE A 2 -5.98 4.94 -6.28
C ILE A 2 -4.62 5.12 -5.59
N PHE A 3 -4.28 6.32 -5.14
CA PHE A 3 -2.98 6.74 -4.69
C PHE A 3 -2.51 6.20 -3.33
N PHE A 4 -3.42 6.03 -2.40
CA PHE A 4 -3.05 5.47 -1.09
C PHE A 4 -2.69 3.99 -1.16
N TYR A 5 -3.08 3.31 -2.23
CA TYR A 5 -2.97 1.86 -2.33
C TYR A 5 -1.60 1.35 -2.80
N LYS A 6 -0.82 2.20 -3.45
CA LYS A 6 0.47 1.81 -4.02
C LYS A 6 1.59 1.71 -2.99
N ASN A 7 1.57 2.55 -1.95
CA ASN A 7 2.65 2.64 -0.98
C ASN A 7 2.63 1.61 0.11
N ILE A 8 1.44 1.13 0.34
CA ILE A 8 1.19 0.08 1.28
C ILE A 8 0.53 -0.96 0.41
N ILE A 9 1.23 -2.01 -0.01
CA ILE A 9 0.65 -3.08 -0.81
C ILE A 9 -0.64 -3.51 -0.13
N ILE A 10 -1.75 -2.94 -0.60
CA ILE A 10 -3.08 -3.28 -0.12
C ILE A 10 -3.63 -4.26 -1.12
N TYR A 11 -3.51 -5.52 -0.75
CA TYR A 11 -4.21 -6.62 -1.39
C TYR A 11 -5.71 -6.44 -1.22
N ASP A 12 -6.48 -6.84 -2.23
CA ASP A 12 -7.93 -6.91 -2.19
C ASP A 12 -8.70 -5.60 -1.96
N ARG A 13 -8.26 -4.50 -2.58
CA ARG A 13 -9.05 -3.28 -2.57
C ARG A 13 -10.12 -3.32 -3.66
N HIS A 14 -11.32 -3.69 -3.28
CA HIS A 14 -12.52 -3.65 -4.10
C HIS A 14 -13.43 -2.46 -3.72
N THR A 15 -14.49 -2.26 -4.49
CA THR A 15 -15.41 -1.12 -4.29
C THR A 15 -16.09 -1.09 -2.93
N ASN A 16 -16.23 -2.23 -2.24
CA ASN A 16 -16.81 -2.29 -0.89
C ASN A 16 -15.90 -1.67 0.20
N ASN A 17 -14.60 -1.49 -0.11
CA ASN A 17 -13.63 -0.89 0.80
C ASN A 17 -13.44 0.61 0.52
N ILE A 18 -14.38 1.22 -0.22
CA ILE A 18 -14.44 2.65 -0.51
C ILE A 18 -15.81 3.15 -0.08
N ALA A 19 -15.85 4.15 0.77
CA ALA A 19 -17.09 4.74 1.23
C ALA A 19 -17.10 6.26 1.08
N VAL A 20 -18.30 6.81 0.99
CA VAL A 20 -18.54 8.25 0.88
C VAL A 20 -19.40 8.67 2.09
N ILE A 21 -18.98 9.73 2.75
CA ILE A 21 -19.71 10.34 3.86
C ILE A 21 -20.50 11.51 3.30
N TYR A 22 -21.81 11.50 3.54
CA TYR A 22 -22.67 12.63 3.26
C TYR A 22 -22.88 13.46 4.52
N ASN A 23 -22.58 14.75 4.44
CA ASN A 23 -22.83 15.69 5.51
C ASN A 23 -24.15 16.43 5.26
N GLU A 24 -25.18 16.08 6.01
CA GLU A 24 -26.53 16.66 5.86
C GLU A 24 -26.57 18.17 6.08
N LYS A 25 -25.73 18.72 6.97
CA LYS A 25 -25.70 20.15 7.27
C LYS A 25 -25.13 20.98 6.13
N THR A 26 -24.11 20.46 5.48
CA THR A 26 -23.42 21.17 4.37
C THR A 26 -23.87 20.70 3.00
N GLN A 27 -24.67 19.63 2.93
CA GLN A 27 -25.10 18.95 1.69
C GLN A 27 -23.93 18.56 0.79
N ARG A 28 -22.80 18.17 1.37
CA ARG A 28 -21.59 17.81 0.65
C ARG A 28 -21.19 16.37 0.91
N TYR A 29 -20.63 15.78 -0.12
CA TYR A 29 -20.00 14.47 -0.04
C TYR A 29 -18.49 14.60 0.19
N SER A 30 -17.93 13.71 0.98
CA SER A 30 -16.48 13.53 1.15
C SER A 30 -16.15 12.07 1.18
N LEU A 31 -14.92 11.73 0.83
CA LEU A 31 -14.43 10.35 1.00
C LEU A 31 -14.34 10.03 2.49
N SER A 32 -14.70 8.80 2.85
CA SER A 32 -14.43 8.29 4.19
C SER A 32 -12.91 8.13 4.40
N PRO A 33 -12.45 8.15 5.65
CA PRO A 33 -11.12 7.63 5.95
C PRO A 33 -10.97 6.22 5.39
N LEU A 34 -9.74 5.85 5.03
CA LEU A 34 -9.44 4.50 4.55
C LEU A 34 -9.66 3.49 5.68
N PHE A 35 -10.25 2.37 5.34
CA PHE A 35 -10.53 1.27 6.27
C PHE A 35 -10.25 -0.07 5.58
N ASP A 36 -10.25 -1.15 6.35
CA ASP A 36 -10.00 -2.51 5.89
C ASP A 36 -8.64 -2.66 5.20
N GLN A 37 -7.59 -2.53 5.99
CA GLN A 37 -6.20 -2.60 5.56
C GLN A 37 -5.48 -3.85 6.11
N GLY A 38 -6.23 -4.89 6.47
CA GLY A 38 -5.69 -6.08 7.14
C GLY A 38 -4.65 -6.85 6.34
N LEU A 39 -4.66 -6.74 5.01
CA LEU A 39 -3.71 -7.42 4.12
C LEU A 39 -2.54 -6.54 3.66
N CYS A 40 -2.40 -5.33 4.24
CA CYS A 40 -1.31 -4.44 3.90
C CYS A 40 0.04 -5.01 4.33
N ILE A 41 1.07 -4.70 3.56
CA ILE A 41 2.49 -4.99 3.87
C ILE A 41 2.74 -6.45 4.28
N PHE A 42 1.98 -7.39 3.69
CA PHE A 42 2.02 -8.81 4.04
C PHE A 42 1.66 -9.11 5.51
N ALA A 43 0.71 -8.34 6.07
CA ALA A 43 0.39 -8.41 7.49
C ALA A 43 -0.32 -9.71 7.91
N ASP A 44 -1.08 -10.34 7.03
CA ASP A 44 -1.70 -11.63 7.35
C ASP A 44 -0.70 -12.79 7.20
N ILE A 45 0.09 -12.98 8.22
CA ILE A 45 1.05 -14.07 8.31
C ILE A 45 0.43 -15.44 8.65
N SER A 46 -0.86 -15.47 8.95
CA SER A 46 -1.56 -16.71 9.36
C SER A 46 -2.16 -17.45 8.17
N VAL A 47 -2.57 -16.76 7.12
CA VAL A 47 -3.28 -17.34 5.97
C VAL A 47 -2.64 -16.93 4.65
N ASP A 48 -2.64 -15.62 4.34
CA ASP A 48 -2.27 -15.17 3.01
C ASP A 48 -0.75 -15.10 2.79
N TYR A 49 0.01 -14.71 3.81
CA TYR A 49 1.45 -14.48 3.73
C TYR A 49 2.23 -15.15 4.86
N PRO A 50 2.11 -16.48 5.05
CA PRO A 50 2.87 -17.16 6.09
C PRO A 50 4.38 -16.91 5.96
N LEU A 51 5.08 -16.90 7.07
CA LEU A 51 6.50 -16.52 7.12
C LEU A 51 7.42 -17.49 6.34
N GLU A 52 6.96 -18.71 6.10
CA GLU A 52 7.66 -19.71 5.30
C GLU A 52 7.64 -19.41 3.79
N LEU A 53 6.74 -18.54 3.32
CA LEU A 53 6.73 -18.11 1.91
C LEU A 53 7.92 -17.20 1.64
N SER A 54 8.56 -17.42 0.49
CA SER A 54 9.57 -16.48 0.00
C SER A 54 8.94 -15.12 -0.31
N TYR A 55 9.77 -14.10 -0.30
CA TYR A 55 9.37 -12.75 -0.65
C TYR A 55 8.75 -12.68 -2.07
N GLU A 56 9.38 -13.36 -3.04
CA GLU A 56 8.90 -13.41 -4.43
C GLU A 56 7.53 -14.08 -4.52
N ALA A 57 7.32 -15.19 -3.80
CA ALA A 57 6.02 -15.85 -3.75
C ALA A 57 4.93 -14.96 -3.12
N CYS A 58 5.29 -14.12 -2.18
CA CYS A 58 4.37 -13.11 -1.64
C CYS A 58 4.02 -12.04 -2.69
N LEU A 59 5.00 -11.58 -3.47
CA LEU A 59 4.77 -10.59 -4.52
C LEU A 59 3.86 -11.13 -5.64
N GLU A 60 4.02 -12.39 -6.03
CA GLU A 60 3.20 -13.05 -7.07
C GLU A 60 1.72 -13.16 -6.68
N LYS A 61 1.42 -13.18 -5.39
CA LYS A 61 0.03 -13.22 -4.89
C LYS A 61 -0.67 -11.86 -4.92
N ILE A 62 0.06 -10.77 -5.18
CA ILE A 62 -0.52 -9.43 -5.14
C ILE A 62 -1.34 -9.18 -6.39
N GLU A 63 -2.61 -8.93 -6.21
CA GLU A 63 -3.53 -8.50 -7.25
C GLU A 63 -4.04 -7.10 -6.95
N SER A 64 -4.18 -6.31 -7.99
CA SER A 64 -4.78 -4.98 -7.89
C SER A 64 -6.26 -5.03 -8.30
N LYS A 65 -7.07 -4.26 -7.64
CA LYS A 65 -8.52 -4.11 -7.95
C LYS A 65 -8.90 -2.64 -7.70
N PRO A 66 -9.97 -2.13 -8.27
CA PRO A 66 -11.03 -2.84 -9.01
C PRO A 66 -10.87 -2.81 -10.54
N PHE A 67 -9.97 -2.01 -11.13
CA PHE A 67 -9.96 -1.71 -12.57
C PHE A 67 -9.02 -2.61 -13.38
N SER A 68 -7.96 -3.09 -12.79
CA SER A 68 -7.00 -4.02 -13.37
C SER A 68 -6.41 -4.89 -12.27
N MET A 69 -6.00 -6.11 -12.61
CA MET A 69 -5.21 -6.96 -11.70
C MET A 69 -3.76 -6.47 -11.59
N ASP A 70 -3.31 -5.68 -12.56
CA ASP A 70 -2.00 -5.04 -12.54
C ASP A 70 -2.12 -3.58 -12.07
N PHE A 71 -1.40 -3.26 -11.01
CA PHE A 71 -1.43 -1.93 -10.43
C PHE A 71 -0.76 -0.88 -11.35
N ASP A 72 0.32 -1.23 -12.03
CA ASP A 72 1.05 -0.29 -12.89
C ASP A 72 0.17 0.17 -14.06
N ILE A 73 -0.65 -0.74 -14.62
CA ILE A 73 -1.64 -0.40 -15.64
C ILE A 73 -2.68 0.60 -15.09
N GLN A 74 -3.15 0.40 -13.86
CA GLN A 74 -4.08 1.36 -13.23
C GLN A 74 -3.43 2.72 -12.99
N LEU A 75 -2.16 2.73 -12.59
CA LEU A 75 -1.43 3.97 -12.35
C LEU A 75 -1.19 4.74 -13.65
N GLU A 76 -0.72 4.07 -14.70
CA GLU A 76 -0.49 4.68 -16.01
C GLU A 76 -1.77 5.33 -16.54
N ALA A 77 -2.90 4.62 -16.47
CA ALA A 77 -4.19 5.17 -16.88
C ALA A 77 -4.60 6.40 -16.03
N ALA A 78 -4.33 6.39 -14.73
CA ALA A 78 -4.62 7.53 -13.87
C ALA A 78 -3.71 8.72 -14.15
N GLU A 79 -2.43 8.48 -14.43
CA GLU A 79 -1.45 9.53 -14.77
C GLU A 79 -1.74 10.13 -16.16
N GLU A 80 -2.18 9.32 -17.12
CA GLU A 80 -2.60 9.81 -18.44
C GLU A 80 -3.81 10.74 -18.35
N LEU A 81 -4.81 10.40 -17.52
CA LEU A 81 -6.05 11.16 -17.40
C LEU A 81 -5.91 12.43 -16.53
N TYR A 82 -5.09 12.39 -15.50
CA TYR A 82 -5.06 13.40 -14.45
C TYR A 82 -3.67 13.96 -14.16
N GLY A 83 -2.64 13.51 -14.88
CA GLY A 83 -1.24 13.83 -14.60
C GLY A 83 -0.73 13.13 -13.33
N THR A 84 0.51 13.41 -12.99
CA THR A 84 1.15 12.82 -11.79
C THR A 84 0.44 13.28 -10.52
N GLN A 85 -0.19 12.35 -9.84
CA GLN A 85 -0.97 12.59 -8.64
C GLN A 85 -0.24 12.18 -7.35
N ILE A 86 0.86 11.45 -7.50
CA ILE A 86 1.60 10.86 -6.37
C ILE A 86 2.92 11.58 -6.19
N ASP A 87 3.17 11.91 -4.93
CA ASP A 87 4.37 12.56 -4.51
C ASP A 87 4.73 12.05 -3.11
N PHE A 88 5.81 11.27 -3.04
CA PHE A 88 6.25 10.67 -1.79
C PHE A 88 7.38 11.46 -1.18
N ASN A 89 7.29 11.67 0.11
CA ASN A 89 8.32 12.32 0.90
C ASN A 89 8.77 11.40 2.05
N PHE A 90 9.22 10.21 1.71
CA PHE A 90 9.85 9.30 2.67
C PHE A 90 10.94 8.47 1.97
N ASN A 91 11.86 7.95 2.73
CA ASN A 91 13.00 7.17 2.26
C ASN A 91 13.19 5.92 3.12
N ILE A 92 14.25 5.15 2.87
CA ILE A 92 14.51 3.91 3.59
C ILE A 92 14.94 4.16 5.04
N GLU A 93 15.51 5.30 5.35
CA GLU A 93 15.87 5.72 6.70
C GLU A 93 14.62 5.93 7.55
N ASP A 94 13.57 6.55 6.99
CA ASP A 94 12.26 6.71 7.66
C ASP A 94 11.63 5.34 7.95
N VAL A 95 11.68 4.42 6.98
CA VAL A 95 11.19 3.05 7.16
C VAL A 95 11.93 2.36 8.28
N ASN A 96 13.27 2.44 8.31
CA ASN A 96 14.07 1.83 9.35
C ASN A 96 13.74 2.41 10.73
N ALA A 97 13.64 3.73 10.84
CA ALA A 97 13.31 4.40 12.09
C ALA A 97 11.95 3.94 12.67
N ILE A 98 10.94 3.76 11.80
CA ILE A 98 9.62 3.25 12.21
C ILE A 98 9.74 1.81 12.67
N LEU A 99 10.40 0.94 11.91
CA LEU A 99 10.53 -0.49 12.25
C LEU A 99 11.35 -0.69 13.53
N ASP A 100 12.39 0.11 13.72
CA ASP A 100 13.20 0.08 14.93
C ASP A 100 12.39 0.54 16.17
N SER A 101 11.46 1.47 15.99
CA SER A 101 10.58 1.92 17.08
C SER A 101 9.60 0.86 17.58
N VAL A 102 9.32 -0.15 16.77
CA VAL A 102 8.45 -1.29 17.12
C VAL A 102 9.24 -2.57 17.42
N ALA A 103 10.55 -2.47 17.53
CA ALA A 103 11.42 -3.58 17.90
C ALA A 103 10.98 -4.19 19.26
N GLY A 104 10.84 -5.51 19.30
CA GLY A 104 10.32 -6.23 20.47
C GLY A 104 8.80 -6.35 20.55
N ILE A 105 8.04 -5.62 19.73
CA ILE A 105 6.60 -5.83 19.56
C ILE A 105 6.35 -6.88 18.49
N TYR A 106 7.03 -6.75 17.35
CA TYR A 106 7.01 -7.69 16.24
C TYR A 106 8.32 -8.48 16.18
N SER A 107 8.26 -9.70 15.61
CA SER A 107 9.47 -10.48 15.39
C SER A 107 10.39 -9.79 14.37
N GLU A 108 11.69 -10.03 14.49
CA GLU A 108 12.67 -9.52 13.55
C GLU A 108 12.39 -9.97 12.12
N GLU A 109 11.87 -11.18 11.96
CA GLU A 109 11.51 -11.75 10.66
C GLU A 109 10.40 -10.96 9.96
N ILE A 110 9.35 -10.58 10.71
CA ILE A 110 8.27 -9.70 10.21
C ILE A 110 8.85 -8.34 9.81
N CYS A 111 9.63 -7.72 10.67
CA CYS A 111 10.24 -6.42 10.40
C CYS A 111 11.15 -6.45 9.17
N ASN A 112 11.93 -7.52 9.00
CA ASN A 112 12.80 -7.68 7.84
C ASN A 112 12.01 -7.86 6.54
N ARG A 113 10.93 -8.65 6.54
CA ARG A 113 10.03 -8.81 5.40
C ARG A 113 9.42 -7.47 4.97
N ILE A 114 8.92 -6.68 5.92
CA ILE A 114 8.37 -5.34 5.66
C ILE A 114 9.44 -4.40 5.10
N ARG A 115 10.64 -4.43 5.68
CA ARG A 115 11.78 -3.62 5.22
C ARG A 115 12.17 -3.95 3.78
N GLU A 116 12.22 -5.21 3.44
CA GLU A 116 12.53 -5.68 2.09
C GLU A 116 11.47 -5.24 1.09
N LEU A 117 10.19 -5.40 1.44
CA LEU A 117 9.07 -4.95 0.64
C LEU A 117 9.12 -3.44 0.36
N LEU A 118 9.26 -2.63 1.39
CA LEU A 118 9.27 -1.18 1.24
C LEU A 118 10.53 -0.70 0.49
N ARG A 119 11.67 -1.35 0.66
CA ARG A 119 12.88 -1.10 -0.13
C ARG A 119 12.66 -1.38 -1.61
N TYR A 120 11.99 -2.49 -1.94
CA TYR A 120 11.61 -2.80 -3.32
C TYR A 120 10.69 -1.74 -3.90
N GLN A 121 9.65 -1.34 -3.16
CA GLN A 121 8.68 -0.31 -3.60
C GLN A 121 9.37 1.05 -3.83
N ILE A 122 10.22 1.48 -2.91
CA ILE A 122 10.99 2.73 -3.06
C ILE A 122 11.83 2.71 -4.35
N ARG A 123 12.46 1.58 -4.68
CA ARG A 123 13.24 1.46 -5.91
C ARG A 123 12.36 1.47 -7.16
N LYS A 124 11.30 0.65 -7.16
CA LYS A 124 10.38 0.50 -8.29
C LYS A 124 9.73 1.84 -8.67
N TYR A 125 9.38 2.63 -7.65
CA TYR A 125 8.65 3.89 -7.82
C TYR A 125 9.48 5.12 -7.47
N SER A 126 10.78 5.02 -7.66
CA SER A 126 11.71 6.11 -7.32
C SER A 126 11.40 7.43 -8.05
N TYR A 127 10.77 7.38 -9.21
CA TYR A 127 10.33 8.55 -10.00
C TYR A 127 9.18 9.33 -9.34
N LEU A 128 8.49 8.73 -8.36
CA LEU A 128 7.40 9.35 -7.58
C LEU A 128 7.89 9.90 -6.23
N ILE A 129 9.16 9.74 -5.90
CA ILE A 129 9.73 10.19 -4.63
C ILE A 129 10.37 11.55 -4.83
N LYS A 130 9.96 12.55 -4.04
CA LYS A 130 10.64 13.85 -4.00
C LYS A 130 12.08 13.69 -3.54
N LYS A 131 12.97 14.32 -4.27
CA LYS A 131 14.37 14.47 -3.88
C LYS A 131 14.53 15.62 -2.88
#